data_cefe0daefd7f1bfd13a599fc19bd834c
#
_entry.id   cefe0daefd7f1bfd13a599fc19bd834c
#
_cell.length_a   1.000
_cell.length_b   1.000
_cell.length_c   1.000
_cell.angle_alpha   90.00
_cell.angle_beta   90.00
_cell.angle_gamma   90.00
#
_symmetry.space_group_name_H-M   'P 1'
#
loop_
_entity.id
_entity.type
_entity.pdbx_description
1 polymer ?
#
loop_
_entity_poly.entity_id
_entity_poly.type
_entity_poly.pdbx_seq_one_letter_code
_entity_poly.pdbx_strand_id
1 'polypeptide(L)'
;MPGWDPNQYLKYASERTRPAADLIAQIGLDHPARIVDLGCGPGNSTEQLHRRWPDADITGVDNSQEMLAQARATHPDWQWVLSDIEGWKPEPALDLIFSNAALHWVPGHATLFRALFGAVAPGGALAAQMPNNFQSPSHTVLQHVAENGDPRWSKALADASTAFAVQPAAFYYDVLRKISSRVDIWETEYQHVMDGPKAIFDWVHSTAMRPYLDRLPDKELRQLFEELCLEGFQEAYRPNNQGKVLFPFRRMFIIAYR
;
A
#
# COMPACT_ATOMS: atom_id res chain seq x y z
N MET A 1 5.69 3.24 -17.39
CA MET A 1 4.32 2.93 -16.93
C MET A 1 3.42 4.07 -17.34
N PRO A 2 2.19 3.86 -17.86
CA PRO A 2 1.26 4.95 -18.12
C PRO A 2 0.91 5.61 -16.78
N GLY A 3 0.90 6.95 -16.74
CA GLY A 3 0.92 7.78 -15.55
C GLY A 3 -0.18 7.49 -14.53
N TRP A 4 0.17 7.58 -13.27
CA TRP A 4 -0.76 7.77 -12.17
C TRP A 4 -1.51 9.09 -12.37
N ASP A 5 -2.86 9.09 -12.20
CA ASP A 5 -3.62 10.34 -12.14
C ASP A 5 -3.57 10.89 -10.70
N PRO A 6 -2.81 11.97 -10.44
CA PRO A 6 -2.66 12.56 -9.11
C PRO A 6 -3.98 13.07 -8.54
N ASN A 7 -4.88 13.58 -9.39
CA ASN A 7 -6.16 14.15 -8.94
C ASN A 7 -7.10 13.06 -8.41
N GLN A 8 -7.10 11.90 -9.06
CA GLN A 8 -7.88 10.74 -8.61
C GLN A 8 -7.29 10.15 -7.33
N TYR A 9 -5.95 10.19 -7.16
CA TYR A 9 -5.27 9.77 -5.94
C TYR A 9 -5.58 10.69 -4.75
N LEU A 10 -5.62 12.01 -4.96
CA LEU A 10 -5.89 13.01 -3.92
C LEU A 10 -7.34 13.02 -3.43
N LYS A 11 -8.30 12.54 -4.24
CA LYS A 11 -9.73 12.47 -3.87
C LYS A 11 -9.97 11.67 -2.57
N TYR A 12 -9.08 10.73 -2.24
CA TYR A 12 -9.17 9.88 -1.05
C TYR A 12 -7.93 10.05 -0.14
N ALA A 13 -7.37 11.25 -0.09
CA ALA A 13 -6.14 11.51 0.66
C ALA A 13 -6.30 11.26 2.17
N SER A 14 -7.46 11.64 2.77
CA SER A 14 -7.75 11.43 4.19
C SER A 14 -7.80 9.95 4.56
N GLU A 15 -8.47 9.13 3.75
CA GLU A 15 -8.63 7.69 3.95
C GLU A 15 -7.30 6.93 3.76
N ARG A 16 -6.42 7.45 2.93
CA ARG A 16 -5.07 6.88 2.70
C ARG A 16 -4.06 7.32 3.74
N THR A 17 -4.22 8.50 4.31
CA THR A 17 -3.31 9.05 5.34
C THR A 17 -3.60 8.48 6.72
N ARG A 18 -4.88 8.19 7.06
CA ARG A 18 -5.27 7.66 8.36
C ARG A 18 -4.49 6.41 8.78
N PRO A 19 -4.28 5.37 7.95
CA PRO A 19 -3.50 4.21 8.36
C PRO A 19 -2.04 4.52 8.68
N ALA A 20 -1.42 5.49 7.97
CA ALA A 20 -0.08 5.95 8.32
C ALA A 20 -0.03 6.60 9.71
N ALA A 21 -1.00 7.46 10.02
CA ALA A 21 -1.12 8.10 11.32
C ALA A 21 -1.37 7.07 12.44
N ASP A 22 -2.26 6.09 12.20
CA ASP A 22 -2.56 5.02 13.16
C ASP A 22 -1.32 4.14 13.43
N LEU A 23 -0.51 3.82 12.39
CA LEU A 23 0.76 3.12 12.56
C LEU A 23 1.75 3.95 13.36
N ILE A 24 1.97 5.22 13.00
CA ILE A 24 2.90 6.14 13.67
C ILE A 24 2.56 6.29 15.15
N ALA A 25 1.27 6.36 15.51
CA ALA A 25 0.81 6.49 16.89
C ALA A 25 1.17 5.29 17.78
N GLN A 26 1.37 4.10 17.20
CA GLN A 26 1.73 2.88 17.93
C GLN A 26 3.25 2.65 18.00
N ILE A 27 4.07 3.43 17.29
CA ILE A 27 5.53 3.29 17.33
C ILE A 27 6.06 3.84 18.66
N GLY A 28 6.64 2.95 19.48
CA GLY A 28 7.19 3.28 20.80
C GLY A 28 8.66 3.77 20.73
N LEU A 29 8.96 4.74 19.86
CA LEU A 29 10.24 5.42 19.78
C LEU A 29 10.06 6.88 20.18
N ASP A 30 10.81 7.34 21.22
CA ASP A 30 10.68 8.72 21.69
C ASP A 30 11.42 9.71 20.78
N HIS A 31 12.68 9.46 20.44
CA HIS A 31 13.54 10.37 19.68
C HIS A 31 14.37 9.63 18.62
N PRO A 32 13.75 9.01 17.59
CA PRO A 32 14.52 8.44 16.49
C PRO A 32 15.20 9.58 15.73
N ALA A 33 16.51 9.46 15.54
CA ALA A 33 17.29 10.50 14.87
C ALA A 33 17.24 10.35 13.33
N ARG A 34 17.20 9.10 12.84
CA ARG A 34 17.22 8.79 11.40
C ARG A 34 16.07 7.88 11.02
N ILE A 35 15.24 8.37 10.11
CA ILE A 35 14.02 7.69 9.66
C ILE A 35 14.04 7.57 8.14
N VAL A 36 13.59 6.43 7.61
CA VAL A 36 13.25 6.31 6.20
C VAL A 36 11.77 5.99 6.04
N ASP A 37 11.14 6.60 5.04
CA ASP A 37 9.80 6.28 4.55
C ASP A 37 9.91 5.55 3.20
N LEU A 38 9.76 4.23 3.20
CA LEU A 38 9.88 3.39 2.01
C LEU A 38 8.56 3.29 1.26
N GLY A 39 8.58 3.70 -0.01
CA GLY A 39 7.39 3.87 -0.84
C GLY A 39 6.60 5.09 -0.41
N CYS A 40 7.30 6.21 -0.21
CA CYS A 40 6.75 7.46 0.33
C CYS A 40 5.72 8.14 -0.59
N GLY A 41 5.67 7.77 -1.87
CA GLY A 41 4.80 8.39 -2.86
C GLY A 41 5.02 9.91 -2.94
N PRO A 42 3.95 10.72 -2.93
CA PRO A 42 4.04 12.18 -2.97
C PRO A 42 4.37 12.82 -1.59
N GLY A 43 4.74 12.01 -0.57
CA GLY A 43 5.22 12.49 0.73
C GLY A 43 4.17 12.56 1.84
N ASN A 44 2.96 12.04 1.66
CA ASN A 44 1.88 12.15 2.66
C ASN A 44 2.21 11.46 4.00
N SER A 45 2.82 10.28 3.96
CA SER A 45 3.30 9.57 5.16
C SER A 45 4.53 10.25 5.75
N THR A 46 5.44 10.71 4.91
CA THR A 46 6.64 11.46 5.31
C THR A 46 6.26 12.72 6.10
N GLU A 47 5.21 13.44 5.69
CA GLU A 47 4.70 14.59 6.44
C GLU A 47 4.19 14.21 7.84
N GLN A 48 3.52 13.04 8.00
CA GLN A 48 3.09 12.57 9.33
C GLN A 48 4.29 12.21 10.21
N LEU A 49 5.36 11.64 9.63
CA LEU A 49 6.61 11.35 10.34
C LEU A 49 7.27 12.65 10.82
N HIS A 50 7.39 13.68 9.98
CA HIS A 50 7.92 14.99 10.36
C HIS A 50 7.09 15.67 11.46
N ARG A 51 5.77 15.54 11.42
CA ARG A 51 4.91 16.06 12.51
C ARG A 51 5.15 15.37 13.85
N ARG A 52 5.42 14.05 13.82
CA ARG A 52 5.65 13.27 15.04
C ARG A 52 7.06 13.44 15.59
N TRP A 53 8.06 13.55 14.70
CA TRP A 53 9.48 13.68 15.03
C TRP A 53 10.13 14.81 14.23
N PRO A 54 9.87 16.07 14.63
CA PRO A 54 10.31 17.24 13.84
C PRO A 54 11.84 17.40 13.79
N ASP A 55 12.57 16.83 14.75
CA ASP A 55 14.03 16.91 14.83
C ASP A 55 14.74 15.73 14.13
N ALA A 56 13.99 14.77 13.59
CA ALA A 56 14.56 13.62 12.90
C ALA A 56 14.99 13.97 11.47
N ASP A 57 16.09 13.34 11.04
CA ASP A 57 16.48 13.30 9.63
C ASP A 57 15.64 12.24 8.92
N ILE A 58 14.70 12.68 8.07
CA ILE A 58 13.74 11.81 7.41
C ILE A 58 13.97 11.81 5.91
N THR A 59 14.22 10.64 5.34
CA THR A 59 14.38 10.43 3.90
C THR A 59 13.17 9.68 3.33
N GLY A 60 12.50 10.26 2.34
CA GLY A 60 11.49 9.58 1.54
C GLY A 60 12.13 8.84 0.36
N VAL A 61 11.77 7.57 0.18
CA VAL A 61 12.26 6.72 -0.92
C VAL A 61 11.08 6.21 -1.73
N ASP A 62 11.10 6.41 -3.05
CA ASP A 62 10.10 5.87 -3.97
C ASP A 62 10.73 5.56 -5.34
N ASN A 63 10.17 4.63 -6.08
CA ASN A 63 10.64 4.29 -7.43
C ASN A 63 9.93 5.07 -8.55
N SER A 64 8.95 5.91 -8.22
CA SER A 64 8.24 6.77 -9.15
C SER A 64 8.85 8.18 -9.17
N GLN A 65 9.50 8.53 -10.28
CA GLN A 65 10.02 9.88 -10.50
C GLN A 65 8.91 10.94 -10.43
N GLU A 66 7.70 10.60 -10.88
CA GLU A 66 6.54 11.47 -10.89
C GLU A 66 6.04 11.78 -9.47
N MET A 67 5.95 10.76 -8.61
CA MET A 67 5.60 10.93 -7.20
C MET A 67 6.62 11.77 -6.46
N LEU A 68 7.91 11.51 -6.67
CA LEU A 68 8.97 12.30 -6.06
C LEU A 68 9.03 13.74 -6.59
N ALA A 69 8.62 13.98 -7.83
CA ALA A 69 8.50 15.35 -8.34
C ALA A 69 7.43 16.16 -7.59
N GLN A 70 6.29 15.52 -7.26
CA GLN A 70 5.25 16.13 -6.43
C GLN A 70 5.74 16.35 -4.99
N ALA A 71 6.41 15.35 -4.40
CA ALA A 71 6.98 15.44 -3.06
C ALA A 71 7.94 16.63 -2.95
N ARG A 72 8.87 16.78 -3.91
CA ARG A 72 9.80 17.91 -3.98
C ARG A 72 9.12 19.26 -4.20
N ALA A 73 8.03 19.29 -4.96
CA ALA A 73 7.28 20.53 -5.18
C ALA A 73 6.56 21.01 -3.91
N THR A 74 6.10 20.06 -3.07
CA THR A 74 5.39 20.37 -1.81
C THR A 74 6.37 20.62 -0.66
N HIS A 75 7.46 19.86 -0.59
CA HIS A 75 8.46 19.90 0.48
C HIS A 75 9.88 19.90 -0.12
N PRO A 76 10.33 21.05 -0.68
CA PRO A 76 11.60 21.15 -1.41
C PRO A 76 12.83 20.92 -0.53
N ASP A 77 12.73 21.19 0.76
CA ASP A 77 13.83 21.11 1.72
C ASP A 77 14.00 19.70 2.32
N TRP A 78 13.11 18.76 2.03
CA TRP A 78 13.19 17.41 2.55
C TRP A 78 14.00 16.49 1.61
N GLN A 79 14.46 15.36 2.16
CA GLN A 79 15.27 14.42 1.40
C GLN A 79 14.41 13.40 0.65
N TRP A 80 14.62 13.31 -0.67
CA TRP A 80 13.89 12.42 -1.56
C TRP A 80 14.84 11.63 -2.44
N VAL A 81 14.75 10.29 -2.38
CA VAL A 81 15.62 9.37 -3.11
C VAL A 81 14.79 8.53 -4.09
N LEU A 82 15.22 8.50 -5.36
CA LEU A 82 14.65 7.63 -6.38
C LEU A 82 15.32 6.26 -6.29
N SER A 83 14.63 5.26 -5.78
CA SER A 83 15.14 3.89 -5.67
C SER A 83 14.01 2.88 -5.52
N ASP A 84 14.23 1.67 -6.03
CA ASP A 84 13.41 0.52 -5.68
C ASP A 84 13.69 0.04 -4.25
N ILE A 85 12.66 -0.42 -3.56
CA ILE A 85 12.77 -0.94 -2.18
C ILE A 85 13.71 -2.16 -2.13
N GLU A 86 13.66 -3.05 -3.13
CA GLU A 86 14.51 -4.25 -3.19
C GLU A 86 16.00 -3.92 -3.35
N GLY A 87 16.31 -2.85 -4.09
CA GLY A 87 17.68 -2.39 -4.35
C GLY A 87 18.19 -1.39 -3.32
N TRP A 88 17.32 -0.87 -2.46
CA TRP A 88 17.69 0.15 -1.49
C TRP A 88 18.49 -0.43 -0.32
N LYS A 89 19.65 0.18 -0.07
CA LYS A 89 20.57 -0.23 1.01
C LYS A 89 20.92 0.99 1.84
N PRO A 90 20.39 1.09 3.06
CA PRO A 90 20.73 2.18 3.93
C PRO A 90 22.14 2.02 4.51
N GLU A 91 22.89 3.09 4.52
CA GLU A 91 24.12 3.22 5.29
C GLU A 91 24.12 4.60 5.96
N PRO A 92 24.30 4.66 7.22
CA PRO A 92 24.34 3.64 8.30
C PRO A 92 22.96 3.16 8.72
N ALA A 93 22.89 2.25 9.73
CA ALA A 93 21.66 1.72 10.28
C ALA A 93 20.69 2.82 10.74
N LEU A 94 19.37 2.59 10.60
CA LEU A 94 18.30 3.56 10.83
C LEU A 94 17.55 3.28 12.14
N ASP A 95 17.13 4.34 12.82
CA ASP A 95 16.34 4.21 14.03
C ASP A 95 14.90 3.79 13.72
N LEU A 96 14.36 4.21 12.57
CA LEU A 96 13.05 3.77 12.09
C LEU A 96 13.09 3.53 10.60
N ILE A 97 12.67 2.34 10.20
CA ILE A 97 12.27 2.03 8.83
C ILE A 97 10.74 1.98 8.82
N PHE A 98 10.14 2.91 8.12
CA PHE A 98 8.69 3.04 7.99
C PHE A 98 8.25 2.73 6.56
N SER A 99 7.10 2.08 6.39
CA SER A 99 6.49 1.88 5.08
C SER A 99 4.97 1.80 5.21
N ASN A 100 4.27 2.63 4.44
CA ASN A 100 2.81 2.61 4.41
C ASN A 100 2.29 2.34 3.00
N ALA A 101 1.53 1.26 2.84
CA ALA A 101 0.89 0.86 1.59
C ALA A 101 1.85 0.73 0.38
N ALA A 102 3.08 0.23 0.61
CA ALA A 102 4.06 0.01 -0.44
C ALA A 102 4.58 -1.44 -0.50
N LEU A 103 4.91 -2.07 0.64
CA LEU A 103 5.56 -3.39 0.64
C LEU A 103 4.73 -4.51 0.01
N HIS A 104 3.40 -4.39 -0.05
CA HIS A 104 2.53 -5.39 -0.69
C HIS A 104 2.79 -5.56 -2.20
N TRP A 105 3.49 -4.63 -2.83
CA TRP A 105 3.92 -4.72 -4.24
C TRP A 105 5.25 -5.46 -4.42
N VAL A 106 6.01 -5.67 -3.35
CA VAL A 106 7.36 -6.23 -3.40
C VAL A 106 7.28 -7.73 -3.10
N PRO A 107 7.80 -8.62 -3.96
CA PRO A 107 7.77 -10.07 -3.72
C PRO A 107 8.76 -10.50 -2.63
N GLY A 108 8.69 -11.77 -2.22
CA GLY A 108 9.71 -12.37 -1.35
C GLY A 108 9.75 -11.85 0.08
N HIS A 109 8.60 -11.62 0.71
CA HIS A 109 8.47 -10.99 2.03
C HIS A 109 9.37 -11.59 3.12
N ALA A 110 9.66 -12.91 3.10
CA ALA A 110 10.56 -13.51 4.09
C ALA A 110 11.97 -12.91 4.03
N THR A 111 12.50 -12.72 2.83
CA THR A 111 13.83 -12.14 2.60
C THR A 111 13.79 -10.63 2.80
N LEU A 112 12.78 -9.97 2.25
CA LEU A 112 12.58 -8.53 2.33
C LEU A 112 12.52 -8.05 3.79
N PHE A 113 11.62 -8.61 4.61
CA PHE A 113 11.46 -8.19 6.01
C PHE A 113 12.70 -8.44 6.86
N ARG A 114 13.45 -9.55 6.60
CA ARG A 114 14.74 -9.79 7.27
C ARG A 114 15.80 -8.77 6.86
N ALA A 115 15.87 -8.43 5.57
CA ALA A 115 16.83 -7.45 5.07
C ALA A 115 16.56 -6.05 5.62
N LEU A 116 15.30 -5.60 5.57
CA LEU A 116 14.87 -4.33 6.14
C LEU A 116 15.14 -4.28 7.66
N PHE A 117 14.77 -5.35 8.39
CA PHE A 117 15.02 -5.41 9.83
C PHE A 117 16.53 -5.43 10.17
N GLY A 118 17.34 -6.06 9.32
CA GLY A 118 18.81 -6.04 9.45
C GLY A 118 19.43 -4.65 9.37
N ALA A 119 18.77 -3.70 8.73
CA ALA A 119 19.17 -2.31 8.60
C ALA A 119 18.65 -1.38 9.72
N VAL A 120 17.84 -1.90 10.64
CA VAL A 120 17.39 -1.17 11.83
C VAL A 120 18.53 -1.08 12.85
N ALA A 121 18.75 0.07 13.47
CA ALA A 121 19.73 0.28 14.53
C ALA A 121 19.31 -0.45 15.83
N PRO A 122 20.25 -0.80 16.73
CA PRO A 122 19.90 -1.26 18.07
C PRO A 122 18.98 -0.26 18.80
N GLY A 123 17.87 -0.73 19.35
CA GLY A 123 16.84 0.12 19.97
C GLY A 123 15.84 0.75 18.98
N GLY A 124 16.02 0.53 17.68
CA GLY A 124 15.14 1.04 16.63
C GLY A 124 13.99 0.09 16.28
N ALA A 125 13.23 0.42 15.23
CA ALA A 125 12.09 -0.35 14.79
C ALA A 125 11.93 -0.40 13.24
N LEU A 126 11.33 -1.49 12.77
CA LEU A 126 10.71 -1.61 11.46
C LEU A 126 9.19 -1.52 11.65
N ALA A 127 8.54 -0.57 11.00
CA ALA A 127 7.10 -0.37 11.04
C ALA A 127 6.50 -0.40 9.63
N ALA A 128 5.60 -1.33 9.37
CA ALA A 128 4.98 -1.52 8.07
C ALA A 128 3.45 -1.62 8.16
N GLN A 129 2.76 -0.99 7.23
CA GLN A 129 1.33 -1.14 7.01
C GLN A 129 1.06 -1.58 5.58
N MET A 130 0.17 -2.56 5.40
CA MET A 130 -0.21 -3.07 4.08
C MET A 130 -1.73 -3.29 4.00
N PRO A 131 -2.35 -3.11 2.81
CA PRO A 131 -3.70 -3.63 2.57
C PRO A 131 -3.75 -5.13 2.85
N ASN A 132 -4.85 -5.62 3.46
CA ASN A 132 -5.12 -7.04 3.68
C ASN A 132 -6.59 -7.37 3.39
N ASN A 133 -7.12 -6.85 2.31
CA ASN A 133 -8.51 -7.00 1.88
C ASN A 133 -8.67 -7.83 0.60
N PHE A 134 -7.71 -8.71 0.29
CA PHE A 134 -7.67 -9.51 -0.95
C PHE A 134 -8.82 -10.55 -1.05
N GLN A 135 -9.47 -10.87 0.06
CA GLN A 135 -10.67 -11.72 0.10
C GLN A 135 -11.98 -10.91 0.05
N SER A 136 -11.91 -9.59 -0.03
CA SER A 136 -13.08 -8.72 -0.13
C SER A 136 -13.61 -8.66 -1.56
N PRO A 137 -14.91 -8.34 -1.76
CA PRO A 137 -15.49 -8.25 -3.11
C PRO A 137 -14.73 -7.34 -4.07
N SER A 138 -14.06 -6.30 -3.55
CA SER A 138 -13.18 -5.41 -4.35
C SER A 138 -12.03 -6.12 -5.06
N HIS A 139 -11.64 -7.32 -4.62
CA HIS A 139 -10.63 -8.15 -5.26
C HIS A 139 -11.22 -9.42 -5.86
N THR A 140 -12.15 -10.07 -5.18
CA THR A 140 -12.73 -11.34 -5.68
C THR A 140 -13.56 -11.13 -6.94
N VAL A 141 -14.20 -9.96 -7.14
CA VAL A 141 -14.86 -9.60 -8.40
C VAL A 141 -13.84 -9.49 -9.54
N LEU A 142 -12.70 -8.81 -9.33
CA LEU A 142 -11.64 -8.73 -10.36
C LEU A 142 -11.14 -10.11 -10.77
N GLN A 143 -10.88 -10.97 -9.78
CA GLN A 143 -10.44 -12.33 -10.02
C GLN A 143 -11.50 -13.14 -10.76
N HIS A 144 -12.77 -13.08 -10.33
CA HIS A 144 -13.87 -13.78 -10.98
C HIS A 144 -14.05 -13.36 -12.45
N VAL A 145 -14.00 -12.06 -12.74
CA VAL A 145 -14.08 -11.53 -14.10
C VAL A 145 -12.86 -11.96 -14.92
N ALA A 146 -11.67 -11.96 -14.35
CA ALA A 146 -10.47 -12.44 -15.04
C ALA A 146 -10.55 -13.92 -15.44
N GLU A 147 -11.10 -14.76 -14.55
CA GLU A 147 -11.20 -16.20 -14.76
C GLU A 147 -12.38 -16.60 -15.66
N ASN A 148 -13.53 -15.88 -15.59
CA ASN A 148 -14.80 -16.33 -16.17
C ASN A 148 -15.44 -15.34 -17.17
N GLY A 149 -14.90 -14.12 -17.31
CA GLY A 149 -15.56 -13.08 -18.08
C GLY A 149 -15.46 -13.28 -19.59
N ASP A 150 -14.26 -13.37 -20.16
CA ASP A 150 -14.07 -13.56 -21.61
C ASP A 150 -12.85 -14.45 -21.88
N PRO A 151 -12.97 -15.49 -22.72
CA PRO A 151 -11.88 -16.42 -23.00
C PRO A 151 -10.67 -15.78 -23.69
N ARG A 152 -10.82 -14.62 -24.35
CA ARG A 152 -9.72 -13.92 -25.05
C ARG A 152 -8.61 -13.45 -24.13
N TRP A 153 -8.90 -13.18 -22.84
CA TRP A 153 -7.90 -12.74 -21.87
C TRP A 153 -7.45 -13.80 -20.86
N SER A 154 -8.05 -14.99 -20.84
CA SER A 154 -7.77 -16.03 -19.84
C SER A 154 -6.28 -16.28 -19.64
N LYS A 155 -5.50 -16.37 -20.74
CA LYS A 155 -4.05 -16.57 -20.67
C LYS A 155 -3.30 -15.32 -20.17
N ALA A 156 -3.72 -14.13 -20.57
CA ALA A 156 -3.06 -12.88 -20.19
C ALA A 156 -3.27 -12.55 -18.70
N LEU A 157 -4.43 -12.92 -18.15
CA LEU A 157 -4.81 -12.60 -16.78
C LEU A 157 -4.60 -13.74 -15.77
N ALA A 158 -4.13 -14.92 -16.18
CA ALA A 158 -3.97 -16.11 -15.33
C ALA A 158 -3.26 -15.82 -13.99
N ASP A 159 -2.24 -14.97 -14.01
CA ASP A 159 -1.43 -14.63 -12.83
C ASP A 159 -1.63 -13.17 -12.36
N ALA A 160 -2.67 -12.47 -12.83
CA ALA A 160 -2.87 -11.07 -12.48
C ALA A 160 -3.19 -10.87 -10.99
N SER A 161 -3.89 -11.82 -10.36
CA SER A 161 -4.22 -11.81 -8.94
C SER A 161 -3.00 -12.04 -8.02
N THR A 162 -1.90 -12.60 -8.52
CA THR A 162 -0.68 -12.86 -7.75
C THR A 162 0.25 -11.66 -7.63
N ALA A 163 -0.15 -10.50 -8.16
CA ALA A 163 0.63 -9.26 -8.09
C ALA A 163 0.85 -8.74 -6.66
N PHE A 164 0.07 -9.22 -5.68
CA PHE A 164 0.15 -8.81 -4.29
C PHE A 164 0.83 -9.87 -3.43
N ALA A 165 1.85 -9.46 -2.65
CA ALA A 165 2.73 -10.37 -1.92
C ALA A 165 2.38 -10.55 -0.43
N VAL A 166 1.25 -10.00 0.04
CA VAL A 166 0.88 -10.03 1.47
C VAL A 166 0.61 -11.45 1.93
N GLN A 167 1.19 -11.79 3.08
CA GLN A 167 1.09 -13.09 3.73
C GLN A 167 0.24 -12.98 5.02
N PRO A 168 -0.23 -14.09 5.58
CA PRO A 168 -0.92 -14.08 6.88
C PRO A 168 -0.05 -13.52 8.01
N ALA A 169 -0.67 -12.93 9.06
CA ALA A 169 0.04 -12.35 10.20
C ALA A 169 1.05 -13.32 10.86
N ALA A 170 0.69 -14.60 10.98
CA ALA A 170 1.57 -15.64 11.52
C ALA A 170 2.90 -15.78 10.76
N PHE A 171 2.88 -15.59 9.44
CA PHE A 171 4.09 -15.61 8.62
C PHE A 171 5.07 -14.50 9.03
N TYR A 172 4.61 -13.27 9.17
CA TYR A 172 5.47 -12.15 9.58
C TYR A 172 5.98 -12.31 11.01
N TYR A 173 5.13 -12.80 11.90
CA TYR A 173 5.55 -13.16 13.26
C TYR A 173 6.68 -14.16 13.25
N ASP A 174 6.56 -15.26 12.50
CA ASP A 174 7.59 -16.31 12.41
C ASP A 174 8.89 -15.85 11.75
N VAL A 175 8.81 -14.90 10.80
CA VAL A 175 9.98 -14.28 10.17
C VAL A 175 10.73 -13.37 11.14
N LEU A 176 10.01 -12.56 11.91
CA LEU A 176 10.59 -11.46 12.71
C LEU A 176 10.92 -11.87 14.15
N ARG A 177 10.10 -12.71 14.83
CA ARG A 177 10.29 -13.08 16.25
C ARG A 177 11.66 -13.65 16.60
N LYS A 178 12.36 -14.23 15.62
CA LYS A 178 13.69 -14.85 15.84
C LYS A 178 14.83 -13.85 15.85
N ILE A 179 14.60 -12.64 15.35
CA ILE A 179 15.63 -11.62 15.12
C ILE A 179 15.28 -10.28 15.81
N SER A 180 14.10 -10.15 16.41
CA SER A 180 13.61 -8.95 17.09
C SER A 180 13.42 -9.20 18.59
N SER A 181 13.48 -8.14 19.39
CA SER A 181 13.17 -8.17 20.82
C SER A 181 11.67 -8.23 21.09
N ARG A 182 10.87 -7.60 20.22
CA ARG A 182 9.41 -7.58 20.27
C ARG A 182 8.82 -7.45 18.87
N VAL A 183 7.72 -8.15 18.61
CA VAL A 183 6.90 -7.99 17.41
C VAL A 183 5.47 -7.68 17.84
N ASP A 184 4.89 -6.65 17.26
CA ASP A 184 3.50 -6.26 17.42
C ASP A 184 2.81 -6.32 16.05
N ILE A 185 1.71 -7.07 15.94
CA ILE A 185 0.97 -7.26 14.69
C ILE A 185 -0.52 -7.14 15.00
N TRP A 186 -1.21 -6.28 14.25
CA TRP A 186 -2.67 -6.16 14.34
C TRP A 186 -3.31 -5.87 13.00
N GLU A 187 -4.62 -6.01 12.96
CA GLU A 187 -5.43 -5.64 11.80
C GLU A 187 -6.49 -4.61 12.21
N THR A 188 -6.74 -3.67 11.30
CA THR A 188 -7.85 -2.71 11.43
C THR A 188 -8.67 -2.77 10.16
N GLU A 189 -9.99 -2.90 10.30
CA GLU A 189 -10.93 -2.75 9.20
C GLU A 189 -11.55 -1.35 9.23
N TYR A 190 -11.21 -0.53 8.25
CA TYR A 190 -11.78 0.80 8.06
C TYR A 190 -13.08 0.67 7.26
N GLN A 191 -14.12 1.38 7.69
CA GLN A 191 -15.39 1.46 6.97
C GLN A 191 -15.44 2.80 6.24
N HIS A 192 -15.11 2.80 4.93
CA HIS A 192 -15.20 4.01 4.12
C HIS A 192 -16.64 4.20 3.62
N VAL A 193 -17.19 5.41 3.80
CA VAL A 193 -18.52 5.76 3.28
C VAL A 193 -18.36 6.26 1.85
N MET A 194 -18.81 5.46 0.89
CA MET A 194 -18.66 5.73 -0.55
C MET A 194 -19.96 6.18 -1.19
N ASP A 195 -19.84 6.99 -2.25
CA ASP A 195 -20.96 7.46 -3.07
C ASP A 195 -21.41 6.38 -4.08
N GLY A 196 -21.82 5.24 -3.54
CA GLY A 196 -22.26 4.08 -4.32
C GLY A 196 -21.13 3.20 -4.87
N PRO A 197 -21.48 2.11 -5.60
CA PRO A 197 -20.51 1.14 -6.14
C PRO A 197 -19.52 1.74 -7.13
N LYS A 198 -19.95 2.76 -7.90
CA LYS A 198 -19.08 3.44 -8.87
C LYS A 198 -17.87 4.11 -8.19
N ALA A 199 -18.05 4.66 -6.98
CA ALA A 199 -16.94 5.26 -6.24
C ALA A 199 -15.94 4.20 -5.76
N ILE A 200 -16.42 2.98 -5.42
CA ILE A 200 -15.54 1.82 -5.11
C ILE A 200 -14.79 1.38 -6.38
N PHE A 201 -15.49 1.29 -7.51
CA PHE A 201 -14.85 0.99 -8.80
C PHE A 201 -13.72 1.98 -9.10
N ASP A 202 -13.96 3.28 -8.99
CA ASP A 202 -12.97 4.32 -9.25
C ASP A 202 -11.75 4.21 -8.33
N TRP A 203 -11.97 3.85 -7.05
CA TRP A 203 -10.88 3.54 -6.11
C TRP A 203 -10.05 2.35 -6.57
N VAL A 204 -10.71 1.23 -6.88
CA VAL A 204 -10.07 -0.03 -7.26
C VAL A 204 -9.39 0.08 -8.63
N HIS A 205 -10.00 0.81 -9.57
CA HIS A 205 -9.45 1.08 -10.90
C HIS A 205 -8.07 1.73 -10.83
N SER A 206 -7.88 2.69 -9.93
CA SER A 206 -6.60 3.37 -9.72
C SER A 206 -5.55 2.53 -8.97
N THR A 207 -5.90 1.35 -8.46
CA THR A 207 -5.04 0.52 -7.59
C THR A 207 -5.06 -0.95 -8.00
N ALA A 208 -5.93 -1.76 -7.39
CA ALA A 208 -5.95 -3.22 -7.53
C ALA A 208 -6.30 -3.71 -8.95
N MET A 209 -6.97 -2.91 -9.77
CA MET A 209 -7.31 -3.28 -11.15
C MET A 209 -6.12 -3.11 -12.12
N ARG A 210 -5.11 -2.29 -11.77
CA ARG A 210 -3.95 -2.02 -12.64
C ARG A 210 -3.23 -3.27 -13.13
N PRO A 211 -2.90 -4.26 -12.27
CA PRO A 211 -2.26 -5.49 -12.73
C PRO A 211 -3.03 -6.25 -13.80
N TYR A 212 -4.35 -6.11 -13.84
CA TYR A 212 -5.21 -6.71 -14.87
C TYR A 212 -5.18 -5.87 -16.15
N LEU A 213 -5.45 -4.57 -16.05
CA LEU A 213 -5.53 -3.67 -17.21
C LEU A 213 -4.21 -3.58 -17.99
N ASP A 214 -3.07 -3.59 -17.27
CA ASP A 214 -1.74 -3.51 -17.91
C ASP A 214 -1.39 -4.78 -18.73
N ARG A 215 -2.06 -5.90 -18.45
CA ARG A 215 -1.91 -7.16 -19.20
C ARG A 215 -2.86 -7.28 -20.40
N LEU A 216 -3.91 -6.49 -20.46
CA LEU A 216 -4.87 -6.51 -21.57
C LEU A 216 -4.33 -5.73 -22.76
N PRO A 217 -4.24 -6.37 -23.96
CA PRO A 217 -3.49 -5.82 -25.09
C PRO A 217 -4.18 -4.64 -25.78
N ASP A 218 -5.50 -4.63 -25.80
CA ASP A 218 -6.28 -3.65 -26.55
C ASP A 218 -7.34 -2.94 -25.71
N LYS A 219 -7.84 -1.84 -26.28
CA LYS A 219 -8.80 -0.96 -25.61
C LYS A 219 -10.18 -1.61 -25.43
N GLU A 220 -10.59 -2.44 -26.39
CA GLU A 220 -11.90 -3.10 -26.34
C GLU A 220 -11.97 -4.08 -25.17
N LEU A 221 -10.93 -4.91 -25.00
CA LEU A 221 -10.86 -5.86 -23.89
C LEU A 221 -10.74 -5.17 -22.54
N ARG A 222 -10.01 -4.06 -22.45
CA ARG A 222 -9.95 -3.26 -21.22
C ARG A 222 -11.32 -2.70 -20.86
N GLN A 223 -12.04 -2.13 -21.80
CA GLN A 223 -13.37 -1.59 -21.58
C GLN A 223 -14.36 -2.68 -21.15
N LEU A 224 -14.35 -3.84 -21.82
CA LEU A 224 -15.21 -4.97 -21.45
C LEU A 224 -14.89 -5.47 -20.04
N PHE A 225 -13.59 -5.57 -19.67
CA PHE A 225 -13.19 -5.96 -18.33
C PHE A 225 -13.69 -4.97 -17.27
N GLU A 226 -13.56 -3.66 -17.54
CA GLU A 226 -14.03 -2.59 -16.67
C GLU A 226 -15.55 -2.63 -16.48
N GLU A 227 -16.31 -2.85 -17.56
CA GLU A 227 -17.79 -2.98 -17.54
C GLU A 227 -18.24 -4.16 -16.68
N LEU A 228 -17.67 -5.35 -16.90
CA LEU A 228 -18.01 -6.55 -16.12
C LEU A 228 -17.61 -6.40 -14.63
N CYS A 229 -16.48 -5.75 -14.35
CA CYS A 229 -16.09 -5.46 -12.97
C CYS A 229 -17.05 -4.47 -12.30
N LEU A 230 -17.52 -3.44 -13.01
CA LEU A 230 -18.48 -2.48 -12.49
C LEU A 230 -19.83 -3.16 -12.18
N GLU A 231 -20.31 -4.05 -13.05
CA GLU A 231 -21.50 -4.87 -12.80
C GLU A 231 -21.34 -5.71 -11.53
N GLY A 232 -20.22 -6.43 -11.40
CA GLY A 232 -19.92 -7.23 -10.21
C GLY A 232 -19.84 -6.39 -8.92
N PHE A 233 -19.32 -5.17 -8.99
CA PHE A 233 -19.34 -4.26 -7.83
C PHE A 233 -20.74 -3.74 -7.50
N GLN A 234 -21.61 -3.51 -8.49
CA GLN A 234 -23.01 -3.13 -8.25
C GLN A 234 -23.80 -4.24 -7.55
N GLU A 235 -23.51 -5.49 -7.85
CA GLU A 235 -24.11 -6.64 -7.17
C GLU A 235 -23.59 -6.82 -5.74
N ALA A 236 -22.28 -6.68 -5.55
CA ALA A 236 -21.61 -6.94 -4.27
C ALA A 236 -21.80 -5.80 -3.25
N TYR A 237 -21.88 -4.55 -3.71
CA TYR A 237 -21.93 -3.36 -2.87
C TYR A 237 -23.26 -2.62 -3.07
N ARG A 238 -24.31 -3.09 -2.40
CA ARG A 238 -25.65 -2.49 -2.52
C ARG A 238 -25.77 -1.19 -1.73
N PRO A 239 -26.19 -0.09 -2.38
CA PRO A 239 -26.41 1.17 -1.71
C PRO A 239 -27.56 1.10 -0.68
N ASN A 240 -27.43 1.86 0.40
CA ASN A 240 -28.51 2.12 1.33
C ASN A 240 -29.54 3.11 0.74
N ASN A 241 -30.58 3.46 1.52
CA ASN A 241 -31.64 4.38 1.11
C ASN A 241 -31.18 5.80 0.75
N GLN A 242 -29.93 6.15 1.10
CA GLN A 242 -29.30 7.45 0.79
C GLN A 242 -28.30 7.34 -0.37
N GLY A 243 -28.24 6.20 -1.06
CA GLY A 243 -27.28 5.96 -2.14
C GLY A 243 -25.85 5.70 -1.67
N LYS A 244 -25.60 5.56 -0.35
CA LYS A 244 -24.27 5.33 0.21
C LYS A 244 -23.99 3.84 0.40
N VAL A 245 -22.70 3.48 0.29
CA VAL A 245 -22.18 2.13 0.55
C VAL A 245 -21.09 2.20 1.59
N LEU A 246 -21.10 1.27 2.54
CA LEU A 246 -19.92 1.03 3.39
C LEU A 246 -18.95 0.13 2.63
N PHE A 247 -17.73 0.63 2.46
CA PHE A 247 -16.63 -0.10 1.85
C PHE A 247 -15.63 -0.54 2.92
N PRO A 248 -15.69 -1.82 3.38
CA PRO A 248 -14.76 -2.34 4.36
C PRO A 248 -13.38 -2.49 3.72
N PHE A 249 -12.37 -1.93 4.37
CA PHE A 249 -11.00 -1.99 3.90
C PHE A 249 -10.08 -2.41 5.04
N ARG A 250 -9.72 -3.71 5.05
CA ARG A 250 -8.84 -4.28 6.06
C ARG A 250 -7.39 -3.98 5.75
N ARG A 251 -6.64 -3.63 6.79
CA ARG A 251 -5.20 -3.34 6.74
C ARG A 251 -4.47 -4.09 7.84
N MET A 252 -3.30 -4.60 7.52
CA MET A 252 -2.38 -5.24 8.45
C MET A 252 -1.28 -4.26 8.83
N PHE A 253 -0.93 -4.25 10.11
CA PHE A 253 0.09 -3.42 10.72
C PHE A 253 1.12 -4.31 11.41
N ILE A 254 2.39 -3.99 11.27
CA ILE A 254 3.51 -4.76 11.82
C ILE A 254 4.52 -3.78 12.39
N ILE A 255 4.91 -3.93 13.65
CA ILE A 255 6.04 -3.23 14.24
C ILE A 255 6.98 -4.27 14.85
N ALA A 256 8.25 -4.25 14.45
CA ALA A 256 9.30 -5.09 15.03
C ALA A 256 10.41 -4.22 15.62
N TYR A 257 10.78 -4.44 16.87
CA TYR A 257 11.80 -3.69 17.61
C TYR A 257 13.11 -4.49 17.70
N ARG A 258 14.22 -3.80 17.52
CA ARG A 258 15.56 -4.40 17.57
C ARG A 258 16.21 -4.28 18.93
#